data_78774ea3243989765e0485e1c1ab83fb
#
_entry.id   78774ea3243989765e0485e1c1ab83fb
#
_cell.length_a   1.000
_cell.length_b   1.000
_cell.length_c   1.000
_cell.angle_alpha   90.00
_cell.angle_beta   90.00
_cell.angle_gamma   90.00
#
_symmetry.space_group_name_H-M   'P 1'
#
loop_
_entity.id
_entity.type
_entity.pdbx_description
1 polymer ?
#
loop_
_entity_poly.entity_id
_entity_poly.type
_entity_poly.pdbx_seq_one_letter_code
_entity_poly.pdbx_strand_id
1 'polypeptide(L)'
;MIQQNQRGHKVLPKRIILVRHGESQGNRDGAAYTTTPDHKIPLTPQGIVQARLAGAEIRRVVSDGGGSRSWKVYFYVSPYERTRSSLREIGRSFPRKRVIGVREECRVREQDFGNFQEEQRMKAIKETREKFGRFFYRFPEGESASDVYDRVSSFLESLWRDIDMNRLQRDASDDLNLIIVSHGLASRVFLMKWFKWTVEQFEYLNNFGNAEFRVMQLGFGGEYSLAIHHSDEELQEWGLSPEMIADQKWRAKATKGDWNENCPWYLDAFFDKLADSDDNVEGDCDCDGK
;
A
#
# COMPACT_ATOMS: atom_id res chain seq x y z
N MET A 1 9.22 30.75 -33.27
CA MET A 1 10.06 29.65 -32.73
C MET A 1 9.31 29.06 -31.53
N ILE A 2 8.64 27.96 -31.74
CA ILE A 2 7.91 27.23 -30.68
C ILE A 2 8.98 26.43 -29.95
N GLN A 3 9.23 26.79 -28.68
CA GLN A 3 10.08 26.00 -27.81
C GLN A 3 9.44 24.60 -27.67
N GLN A 4 10.07 23.59 -28.25
CA GLN A 4 9.80 22.20 -27.94
C GLN A 4 10.06 21.99 -26.43
N ASN A 5 8.98 21.88 -25.67
CA ASN A 5 9.00 21.44 -24.29
C ASN A 5 9.69 20.06 -24.27
N GLN A 6 10.95 20.02 -23.87
CA GLN A 6 11.58 18.78 -23.42
C GLN A 6 10.79 18.31 -22.21
N ARG A 7 9.82 17.43 -22.43
CA ARG A 7 9.21 16.63 -21.35
C ARG A 7 10.36 15.84 -20.72
N GLY A 8 10.84 16.31 -19.58
CA GLY A 8 11.88 15.65 -18.83
C GLY A 8 11.49 14.18 -18.63
N HIS A 9 12.45 13.27 -18.74
CA HIS A 9 12.24 11.85 -18.49
C HIS A 9 11.50 11.68 -17.14
N LYS A 10 10.33 11.03 -17.17
CA LYS A 10 9.56 10.69 -15.98
C LYS A 10 10.41 9.75 -15.12
N VAL A 11 10.75 10.19 -13.92
CA VAL A 11 11.54 9.41 -12.96
C VAL A 11 10.58 8.83 -11.93
N LEU A 12 10.35 7.53 -12.02
CA LEU A 12 9.56 6.81 -11.03
C LEU A 12 10.40 6.55 -9.77
N PRO A 13 9.80 6.61 -8.57
CA PRO A 13 10.46 6.15 -7.36
C PRO A 13 10.95 4.70 -7.52
N LYS A 14 12.18 4.42 -7.10
CA LYS A 14 12.72 3.06 -7.16
C LYS A 14 11.98 2.13 -6.22
N ARG A 15 11.56 2.65 -5.06
CA ARG A 15 10.78 1.88 -4.07
C ARG A 15 9.70 2.75 -3.45
N ILE A 16 8.58 2.12 -3.14
CA ILE A 16 7.54 2.64 -2.24
C ILE A 16 7.46 1.67 -1.07
N ILE A 17 7.76 2.16 0.12
CA ILE A 17 7.87 1.35 1.33
C ILE A 17 6.75 1.77 2.28
N LEU A 18 5.83 0.85 2.55
CA LEU A 18 4.76 1.02 3.53
C LEU A 18 5.24 0.52 4.87
N VAL A 19 5.10 1.33 5.91
CA VAL A 19 5.55 0.99 7.27
C VAL A 19 4.40 1.19 8.23
N ARG A 20 4.04 0.14 8.99
CA ARG A 20 3.15 0.29 10.13
C ARG A 20 3.93 0.88 11.32
N HIS A 21 3.28 1.73 12.12
CA HIS A 21 3.87 2.23 13.38
C HIS A 21 4.30 1.10 14.32
N GLY A 22 5.26 1.37 15.19
CA GLY A 22 5.66 0.47 16.28
C GLY A 22 4.53 0.21 17.28
N GLU A 23 4.71 -0.73 18.20
CA GLU A 23 3.73 -1.04 19.21
C GLU A 23 3.27 0.23 19.94
N SER A 24 1.95 0.46 19.98
CA SER A 24 1.34 1.57 20.71
C SER A 24 0.70 1.09 22.03
N GLN A 25 0.40 2.02 22.93
CA GLN A 25 -0.33 1.68 24.14
C GLN A 25 -1.66 1.00 23.82
N GLY A 26 -2.37 1.44 22.78
CA GLY A 26 -3.60 0.81 22.36
C GLY A 26 -3.46 -0.58 21.73
N ASN A 27 -2.26 -0.95 21.22
CA ASN A 27 -2.00 -2.33 20.81
C ASN A 27 -1.79 -3.25 21.99
N ARG A 28 -1.22 -2.73 23.09
CA ARG A 28 -0.95 -3.49 24.31
C ARG A 28 -2.17 -3.59 25.22
N ASP A 29 -2.94 -2.52 25.30
CA ASP A 29 -4.11 -2.41 26.15
C ASP A 29 -5.22 -1.62 25.47
N GLY A 30 -6.32 -2.30 25.10
CA GLY A 30 -7.49 -1.70 24.46
C GLY A 30 -8.19 -0.65 25.33
N ALA A 31 -8.05 -0.73 26.66
CA ALA A 31 -8.63 0.24 27.57
C ALA A 31 -8.08 1.67 27.36
N ALA A 32 -6.89 1.81 26.78
CA ALA A 32 -6.32 3.12 26.45
C ALA A 32 -7.26 3.97 25.56
N TYR A 33 -8.05 3.34 24.70
CA TYR A 33 -8.99 4.04 23.81
C TYR A 33 -10.26 4.55 24.49
N THR A 34 -10.53 4.15 25.74
CA THR A 34 -11.69 4.64 26.50
C THR A 34 -11.52 6.07 27.01
N THR A 35 -10.28 6.48 27.22
CA THR A 35 -9.95 7.79 27.81
C THR A 35 -9.07 8.66 26.93
N THR A 36 -8.32 8.05 26.00
CA THR A 36 -7.38 8.74 25.11
C THR A 36 -7.89 8.66 23.67
N PRO A 37 -8.10 9.80 22.99
CA PRO A 37 -8.46 9.81 21.58
C PRO A 37 -7.44 9.04 20.75
N ASP A 38 -7.89 8.24 19.78
CA ASP A 38 -7.04 7.32 18.99
C ASP A 38 -5.81 8.02 18.40
N HIS A 39 -5.98 9.23 17.87
CA HIS A 39 -4.86 9.97 17.26
C HIS A 39 -3.79 10.41 18.26
N LYS A 40 -4.07 10.40 19.58
CA LYS A 40 -3.13 10.76 20.65
C LYS A 40 -2.47 9.56 21.33
N ILE A 41 -2.88 8.34 21.02
CA ILE A 41 -2.30 7.12 21.59
C ILE A 41 -0.80 7.06 21.23
N PRO A 42 0.13 7.05 22.21
CA PRO A 42 1.55 7.04 22.00
C PRO A 42 2.10 5.62 21.77
N LEU A 43 3.36 5.56 21.35
CA LEU A 43 4.13 4.31 21.34
C LEU A 43 4.44 3.83 22.76
N THR A 44 4.60 2.52 22.90
CA THR A 44 5.27 1.91 24.05
C THR A 44 6.79 2.05 23.94
N PRO A 45 7.56 1.84 25.03
CA PRO A 45 9.02 1.73 24.95
C PRO A 45 9.47 0.66 23.94
N GLN A 46 8.76 -0.47 23.84
CA GLN A 46 9.01 -1.52 22.86
C GLN A 46 8.76 -1.01 21.43
N GLY A 47 7.69 -0.25 21.21
CA GLY A 47 7.37 0.34 19.90
C GLY A 47 8.45 1.32 19.41
N ILE A 48 9.08 2.05 20.33
CA ILE A 48 10.24 2.92 20.04
C ILE A 48 11.42 2.10 19.53
N VAL A 49 11.74 1.00 20.20
CA VAL A 49 12.83 0.08 19.79
C VAL A 49 12.52 -0.54 18.42
N GLN A 50 11.30 -1.05 18.23
CA GLN A 50 10.85 -1.62 16.96
C GLN A 50 10.99 -0.63 15.79
N ALA A 51 10.54 0.61 15.98
CA ALA A 51 10.63 1.65 14.95
C ALA A 51 12.09 1.99 14.61
N ARG A 52 12.99 1.99 15.60
CA ARG A 52 14.42 2.23 15.40
C ARG A 52 15.09 1.11 14.61
N LEU A 53 14.76 -0.15 14.92
CA LEU A 53 15.23 -1.32 14.17
C LEU A 53 14.71 -1.32 12.73
N ALA A 54 13.43 -1.06 12.54
CA ALA A 54 12.84 -0.92 11.20
C ALA A 54 13.53 0.18 10.38
N GLY A 55 13.89 1.31 11.02
CA GLY A 55 14.65 2.38 10.37
C GLY A 55 16.02 1.92 9.86
N ALA A 56 16.75 1.11 10.63
CA ALA A 56 18.03 0.56 10.23
C ALA A 56 17.90 -0.40 9.05
N GLU A 57 16.88 -1.30 9.08
CA GLU A 57 16.60 -2.25 8.00
C GLU A 57 16.16 -1.55 6.72
N ILE A 58 15.24 -0.58 6.81
CA ILE A 58 14.80 0.21 5.65
C ILE A 58 15.98 0.95 5.04
N ARG A 59 16.87 1.54 5.87
CA ARG A 59 18.08 2.16 5.35
C ARG A 59 18.94 1.16 4.58
N ARG A 60 19.13 -0.06 5.08
CA ARG A 60 19.85 -1.12 4.37
C ARG A 60 19.22 -1.38 3.01
N VAL A 61 17.90 -1.60 2.96
CA VAL A 61 17.14 -1.82 1.72
C VAL A 61 17.34 -0.70 0.69
N VAL A 62 17.27 0.57 1.12
CA VAL A 62 17.39 1.69 0.17
C VAL A 62 18.83 1.96 -0.25
N SER A 63 19.83 1.53 0.54
CA SER A 63 21.25 1.69 0.23
C SER A 63 21.84 0.55 -0.58
N ASP A 64 21.25 -0.65 -0.54
CA ASP A 64 21.74 -1.88 -1.20
C ASP A 64 21.48 -1.92 -2.71
N GLY A 65 21.24 -0.83 -3.34
CA GLY A 65 20.93 -0.79 -4.78
C GLY A 65 22.09 -1.10 -5.74
N GLY A 66 23.10 -1.88 -5.32
CA GLY A 66 24.11 -2.49 -6.21
C GLY A 66 24.77 -1.54 -7.20
N GLY A 67 25.38 -0.45 -6.74
CA GLY A 67 26.08 0.46 -7.64
C GLY A 67 26.15 1.90 -7.09
N SER A 68 27.04 2.68 -7.62
CA SER A 68 27.42 4.03 -7.18
C SER A 68 26.34 5.11 -7.30
N ARG A 69 25.05 4.75 -7.45
CA ARG A 69 23.98 5.74 -7.53
C ARG A 69 23.68 6.34 -6.16
N SER A 70 23.57 7.64 -6.13
CA SER A 70 23.07 8.37 -4.98
C SER A 70 21.62 8.03 -4.76
N TRP A 71 21.21 7.75 -3.51
CA TRP A 71 19.83 7.49 -3.15
C TRP A 71 19.27 8.61 -2.27
N LYS A 72 17.98 8.86 -2.38
CA LYS A 72 17.25 9.83 -1.58
C LYS A 72 15.96 9.21 -1.05
N VAL A 73 15.48 9.75 0.06
CA VAL A 73 14.21 9.36 0.66
C VAL A 73 13.29 10.56 0.83
N TYR A 74 12.01 10.34 0.58
CA TYR A 74 10.92 11.25 0.89
C TYR A 74 9.93 10.53 1.80
N PHE A 75 9.53 11.16 2.90
CA PHE A 75 8.62 10.56 3.87
C PHE A 75 7.22 11.14 3.76
N TYR A 76 6.22 10.26 3.81
CA TYR A 76 4.85 10.58 4.17
C TYR A 76 4.54 9.97 5.53
N VAL A 77 3.76 10.66 6.35
CA VAL A 77 3.42 10.19 7.69
C VAL A 77 1.96 10.51 8.03
N SER A 78 1.25 9.57 8.61
CA SER A 78 -0.06 9.80 9.22
C SER A 78 0.06 10.80 10.38
N PRO A 79 -0.97 11.64 10.63
CA PRO A 79 -0.91 12.65 11.70
C PRO A 79 -0.99 12.08 13.12
N TYR A 80 -1.19 10.78 13.29
CA TYR A 80 -1.33 10.16 14.61
C TYR A 80 -0.01 10.13 15.37
N GLU A 81 -0.06 10.29 16.70
CA GLU A 81 1.15 10.41 17.53
C GLU A 81 2.05 9.18 17.40
N ARG A 82 1.48 7.96 17.37
CA ARG A 82 2.25 6.72 17.22
C ARG A 82 3.01 6.62 15.88
N THR A 83 2.44 7.16 14.80
CA THR A 83 3.13 7.19 13.48
C THR A 83 4.18 8.27 13.42
N ARG A 84 3.91 9.46 13.98
CA ARG A 84 4.88 10.55 14.07
C ARG A 84 6.09 10.16 14.93
N SER A 85 5.84 9.49 16.06
CA SER A 85 6.89 8.96 16.93
C SER A 85 7.67 7.85 16.24
N SER A 86 7.02 6.94 15.52
CA SER A 86 7.69 5.92 14.70
C SER A 86 8.59 6.56 13.65
N LEU A 87 8.10 7.58 12.92
CA LEU A 87 8.92 8.30 11.94
C LEU A 87 10.15 8.95 12.56
N ARG A 88 10.03 9.56 13.75
CA ARG A 88 11.18 10.15 14.45
C ARG A 88 12.27 9.12 14.71
N GLU A 89 11.91 7.92 15.14
CA GLU A 89 12.88 6.85 15.43
C GLU A 89 13.44 6.21 14.14
N ILE A 90 12.61 5.97 13.13
CA ILE A 90 13.04 5.53 11.79
C ILE A 90 14.04 6.54 11.20
N GLY A 91 13.73 7.82 11.30
CA GLY A 91 14.52 8.91 10.75
C GLY A 91 15.94 8.99 11.29
N ARG A 92 16.21 8.50 12.53
CA ARG A 92 17.55 8.45 13.12
C ARG A 92 18.56 7.65 12.28
N SER A 93 18.08 6.71 11.49
CA SER A 93 18.93 5.89 10.62
C SER A 93 19.35 6.60 9.33
N PHE A 94 18.78 7.77 8.99
CA PHE A 94 19.00 8.44 7.72
C PHE A 94 19.85 9.71 7.86
N PRO A 95 20.97 9.81 7.12
CA PRO A 95 21.74 11.05 7.07
C PRO A 95 20.91 12.21 6.51
N ARG A 96 21.00 13.40 7.12
CA ARG A 96 20.20 14.57 6.71
C ARG A 96 20.27 14.86 5.22
N LYS A 97 21.44 14.71 4.59
CA LYS A 97 21.65 14.93 3.15
C LYS A 97 20.89 13.96 2.23
N ARG A 98 20.41 12.84 2.78
CA ARG A 98 19.63 11.83 2.06
C ARG A 98 18.11 12.04 2.15
N VAL A 99 17.66 12.82 3.13
CA VAL A 99 16.23 13.13 3.33
C VAL A 99 15.89 14.41 2.57
N ILE A 100 15.11 14.30 1.51
CA ILE A 100 14.74 15.43 0.66
C ILE A 100 13.43 16.09 1.07
N GLY A 101 12.59 15.40 1.83
CA GLY A 101 11.36 15.97 2.36
C GLY A 101 10.61 15.03 3.29
N VAL A 102 9.68 15.63 4.02
CA VAL A 102 8.70 14.94 4.84
C VAL A 102 7.36 15.70 4.72
N ARG A 103 6.27 14.95 4.60
CA ARG A 103 4.91 15.53 4.58
C ARG A 103 4.00 14.72 5.50
N GLU A 104 3.24 15.42 6.33
CA GLU A 104 2.12 14.83 7.02
C GLU A 104 0.94 14.68 6.05
N GLU A 105 0.27 13.51 6.07
CA GLU A 105 -0.80 13.19 5.13
C GLU A 105 -1.99 12.54 5.86
N CYS A 106 -3.06 13.30 6.04
CA CYS A 106 -4.24 12.85 6.78
C CYS A 106 -4.97 11.68 6.13
N ARG A 107 -4.86 11.52 4.81
CA ARG A 107 -5.55 10.44 4.07
C ARG A 107 -4.96 9.05 4.32
N VAL A 108 -3.72 8.97 4.88
CA VAL A 108 -3.10 7.70 5.30
C VAL A 108 -3.24 7.42 6.80
N ARG A 109 -4.16 8.09 7.51
CA ARG A 109 -4.52 7.77 8.89
C ARG A 109 -5.18 6.39 9.00
N GLU A 110 -5.27 5.85 10.21
CA GLU A 110 -5.98 4.57 10.42
C GLU A 110 -7.48 4.72 10.19
N GLN A 111 -8.16 3.60 10.00
CA GLN A 111 -9.61 3.54 10.03
C GLN A 111 -10.12 4.14 11.33
N ASP A 112 -11.16 4.96 11.25
CA ASP A 112 -11.82 5.48 12.42
C ASP A 112 -12.76 4.41 13.02
N PHE A 113 -12.50 4.04 14.27
CA PHE A 113 -13.30 3.06 15.01
C PHE A 113 -14.35 3.69 15.95
N GLY A 114 -14.57 4.99 15.82
CA GLY A 114 -15.42 5.79 16.70
C GLY A 114 -14.61 6.66 17.67
N ASN A 115 -15.29 7.63 18.33
CA ASN A 115 -14.63 8.66 19.13
C ASN A 115 -13.89 8.11 20.35
N PHE A 116 -14.62 7.39 21.23
CA PHE A 116 -14.06 6.63 22.35
C PHE A 116 -14.55 5.20 22.27
N GLN A 117 -13.64 4.25 22.54
CA GLN A 117 -13.88 2.84 22.28
C GLN A 117 -13.96 2.10 23.63
N GLU A 118 -15.17 1.81 24.07
CA GLU A 118 -15.40 0.92 25.22
C GLU A 118 -15.09 -0.52 24.83
N GLU A 119 -14.29 -1.23 25.63
CA GLU A 119 -13.75 -2.54 25.27
C GLU A 119 -14.84 -3.59 25.00
N GLN A 120 -15.84 -3.70 25.87
CA GLN A 120 -16.93 -4.69 25.71
C GLN A 120 -17.76 -4.40 24.45
N ARG A 121 -18.10 -3.12 24.23
CA ARG A 121 -18.82 -2.68 23.03
C ARG A 121 -18.02 -3.00 21.77
N MET A 122 -16.71 -2.73 21.78
CA MET A 122 -15.84 -2.99 20.64
C MET A 122 -15.67 -4.48 20.32
N LYS A 123 -15.71 -5.35 21.35
CA LYS A 123 -15.68 -6.80 21.13
C LYS A 123 -16.92 -7.26 20.34
N ALA A 124 -18.11 -6.88 20.77
CA ALA A 124 -19.36 -7.22 20.08
C ALA A 124 -19.42 -6.65 18.64
N ILE A 125 -18.91 -5.42 18.44
CA ILE A 125 -18.80 -4.78 17.12
C ILE A 125 -17.87 -5.58 16.20
N LYS A 126 -16.71 -6.02 16.70
CA LYS A 126 -15.75 -6.81 15.92
C LYS A 126 -16.32 -8.19 15.56
N GLU A 127 -17.04 -8.84 16.44
CA GLU A 127 -17.74 -10.11 16.16
C GLU A 127 -18.82 -9.92 15.06
N THR A 128 -19.54 -8.81 15.10
CA THR A 128 -20.52 -8.48 14.05
C THR A 128 -19.83 -8.21 12.72
N ARG A 129 -18.69 -7.49 12.73
CA ARG A 129 -17.90 -7.21 11.54
C ARG A 129 -17.39 -8.49 10.86
N GLU A 130 -16.94 -9.49 11.62
CA GLU A 130 -16.48 -10.76 11.04
C GLU A 130 -17.59 -11.50 10.27
N LYS A 131 -18.84 -11.35 10.68
CA LYS A 131 -20.00 -11.92 9.97
C LYS A 131 -20.44 -11.10 8.75
N PHE A 132 -20.26 -9.78 8.81
CA PHE A 132 -20.70 -8.85 7.78
C PHE A 132 -19.70 -8.74 6.62
N GLY A 133 -18.41 -8.95 6.89
CA GLY A 133 -17.29 -8.67 6.01
C GLY A 133 -16.53 -7.40 6.42
N ARG A 134 -15.20 -7.51 6.44
CA ARG A 134 -14.33 -6.44 6.99
C ARG A 134 -14.26 -5.20 6.10
N PHE A 135 -14.51 -5.34 4.81
CA PHE A 135 -14.37 -4.23 3.86
C PHE A 135 -15.54 -3.24 3.94
N PHE A 136 -16.76 -3.73 3.95
CA PHE A 136 -17.96 -2.88 3.91
C PHE A 136 -18.55 -2.55 5.28
N TYR A 137 -18.15 -3.27 6.35
CA TYR A 137 -18.67 -3.00 7.69
C TYR A 137 -18.22 -1.61 8.17
N ARG A 138 -19.21 -0.75 8.46
CA ARG A 138 -18.95 0.58 9.04
C ARG A 138 -19.03 0.50 10.57
N PHE A 139 -17.96 0.96 11.22
CA PHE A 139 -17.98 1.11 12.67
C PHE A 139 -18.99 2.21 13.08
N PRO A 140 -19.73 2.03 14.19
CA PRO A 140 -20.58 3.09 14.73
C PRO A 140 -19.75 4.36 14.98
N GLU A 141 -20.20 5.50 14.45
CA GLU A 141 -19.49 6.79 14.53
C GLU A 141 -18.09 6.80 13.88
N GLY A 142 -17.82 5.82 13.01
CA GLY A 142 -16.51 5.64 12.40
C GLY A 142 -16.57 5.33 10.91
N GLU A 143 -15.49 4.79 10.41
CA GLU A 143 -15.30 4.45 8.99
C GLU A 143 -15.50 2.94 8.74
N SER A 144 -15.89 2.59 7.51
CA SER A 144 -15.65 1.27 6.91
C SER A 144 -14.26 1.23 6.26
N ALA A 145 -13.77 0.04 5.87
CA ALA A 145 -12.57 -0.03 5.04
C ALA A 145 -12.80 0.56 3.64
N SER A 146 -14.06 0.55 3.15
CA SER A 146 -14.45 1.24 1.91
C SER A 146 -14.24 2.76 2.00
N ASP A 147 -14.56 3.41 3.13
CA ASP A 147 -14.27 4.84 3.31
C ASP A 147 -12.77 5.12 3.32
N VAL A 148 -12.00 4.21 3.93
CA VAL A 148 -10.53 4.28 3.88
C VAL A 148 -10.02 4.14 2.46
N TYR A 149 -10.62 3.26 1.64
CA TYR A 149 -10.29 3.05 0.24
C TYR A 149 -10.48 4.34 -0.57
N ASP A 150 -11.57 5.06 -0.36
CA ASP A 150 -11.85 6.31 -1.08
C ASP A 150 -10.81 7.39 -0.78
N ARG A 151 -10.46 7.60 0.50
CA ARG A 151 -9.46 8.60 0.86
C ARG A 151 -8.03 8.20 0.49
N VAL A 152 -7.69 6.92 0.56
CA VAL A 152 -6.39 6.42 0.09
C VAL A 152 -6.29 6.52 -1.43
N SER A 153 -7.38 6.28 -2.18
CA SER A 153 -7.44 6.50 -3.62
C SER A 153 -7.15 7.95 -3.98
N SER A 154 -7.77 8.90 -3.29
CA SER A 154 -7.49 10.33 -3.46
C SER A 154 -6.04 10.70 -3.13
N PHE A 155 -5.43 10.07 -2.12
CA PHE A 155 -4.01 10.23 -1.84
C PHE A 155 -3.14 9.73 -2.99
N LEU A 156 -3.41 8.54 -3.52
CA LEU A 156 -2.67 7.95 -4.63
C LEU A 156 -2.70 8.82 -5.89
N GLU A 157 -3.85 9.41 -6.23
CA GLU A 157 -3.96 10.35 -7.34
C GLU A 157 -3.06 11.59 -7.13
N SER A 158 -3.02 12.12 -5.91
CA SER A 158 -2.16 13.25 -5.56
C SER A 158 -0.68 12.85 -5.62
N LEU A 159 -0.35 11.66 -5.15
CA LEU A 159 1.01 11.11 -5.16
C LEU A 159 1.50 10.94 -6.61
N TRP A 160 0.67 10.34 -7.47
CA TRP A 160 1.00 10.17 -8.89
C TRP A 160 1.23 11.52 -9.57
N ARG A 161 0.40 12.51 -9.31
CA ARG A 161 0.58 13.86 -9.85
C ARG A 161 1.89 14.50 -9.37
N ASP A 162 2.27 14.32 -8.11
CA ASP A 162 3.54 14.84 -7.59
C ASP A 162 4.75 14.12 -8.22
N ILE A 163 4.63 12.81 -8.50
CA ILE A 163 5.63 12.02 -9.24
C ILE A 163 5.72 12.50 -10.71
N ASP A 164 4.60 12.59 -11.40
CA ASP A 164 4.53 12.98 -12.82
C ASP A 164 5.06 14.39 -13.08
N MET A 165 4.89 15.28 -12.14
CA MET A 165 5.40 16.65 -12.21
C MET A 165 6.82 16.80 -11.63
N ASN A 166 7.50 15.71 -11.29
CA ASN A 166 8.84 15.70 -10.68
C ASN A 166 8.97 16.61 -9.44
N ARG A 167 7.88 16.73 -8.64
CA ARG A 167 7.86 17.60 -7.44
C ARG A 167 8.63 17.02 -6.26
N LEU A 168 8.79 15.69 -6.23
CA LEU A 168 9.42 14.96 -5.14
C LEU A 168 10.94 14.81 -5.31
N GLN A 169 11.46 15.06 -6.51
CA GLN A 169 12.87 14.85 -6.83
C GLN A 169 13.38 15.98 -7.72
N ARG A 170 14.60 16.46 -7.42
CA ARG A 170 15.25 17.51 -8.21
C ARG A 170 16.28 16.96 -9.18
N ASP A 171 16.90 15.83 -8.86
CA ASP A 171 17.96 15.21 -9.65
C ASP A 171 17.52 13.81 -10.08
N ALA A 172 17.37 13.62 -11.38
CA ALA A 172 16.96 12.35 -11.98
C ALA A 172 18.02 11.24 -11.84
N SER A 173 19.25 11.59 -11.48
CA SER A 173 20.33 10.61 -11.23
C SER A 173 20.24 9.92 -9.88
N ASP A 174 19.48 10.50 -8.93
CA ASP A 174 19.26 9.90 -7.61
C ASP A 174 18.17 8.82 -7.68
N ASP A 175 18.37 7.71 -6.99
CA ASP A 175 17.32 6.72 -6.73
C ASP A 175 16.36 7.25 -5.66
N LEU A 176 15.15 7.67 -6.05
CA LEU A 176 14.12 8.12 -5.11
C LEU A 176 13.44 6.92 -4.43
N ASN A 177 13.32 6.96 -3.12
CA ASN A 177 12.55 6.01 -2.33
C ASN A 177 11.48 6.78 -1.52
N LEU A 178 10.22 6.34 -1.63
CA LEU A 178 9.13 6.88 -0.85
C LEU A 178 8.89 5.97 0.36
N ILE A 179 8.84 6.55 1.56
CA ILE A 179 8.56 5.82 2.78
C ILE A 179 7.30 6.40 3.40
N ILE A 180 6.27 5.57 3.56
CA ILE A 180 4.95 5.96 4.05
C ILE A 180 4.73 5.30 5.40
N VAL A 181 4.81 6.08 6.48
CA VAL A 181 4.59 5.60 7.85
C VAL A 181 3.12 5.76 8.19
N SER A 182 2.43 4.64 8.31
CA SER A 182 0.98 4.57 8.41
C SER A 182 0.54 3.47 9.40
N HIS A 183 -0.56 2.82 9.13
CA HIS A 183 -1.26 1.88 10.00
C HIS A 183 -1.59 0.59 9.25
N GLY A 184 -2.06 -0.41 9.99
CA GLY A 184 -2.27 -1.72 9.44
C GLY A 184 -3.35 -1.77 8.36
N LEU A 185 -4.55 -1.28 8.63
CA LEU A 185 -5.63 -1.33 7.65
C LEU A 185 -5.39 -0.36 6.50
N ALA A 186 -4.96 0.88 6.79
CA ALA A 186 -4.69 1.87 5.75
C ALA A 186 -3.62 1.37 4.77
N SER A 187 -2.58 0.65 5.24
CA SER A 187 -1.54 0.07 4.38
C SER A 187 -2.06 -1.10 3.53
N ARG A 188 -2.95 -1.96 4.08
CA ARG A 188 -3.59 -3.02 3.28
C ARG A 188 -4.49 -2.46 2.19
N VAL A 189 -5.26 -1.42 2.50
CA VAL A 189 -6.09 -0.71 1.53
C VAL A 189 -5.24 -0.03 0.46
N PHE A 190 -4.08 0.53 0.83
CA PHE A 190 -3.13 1.08 -0.13
C PHE A 190 -2.66 0.01 -1.13
N LEU A 191 -2.26 -1.17 -0.65
CA LEU A 191 -1.86 -2.30 -1.51
C LEU A 191 -3.01 -2.77 -2.40
N MET A 192 -4.21 -2.94 -1.82
CA MET A 192 -5.41 -3.29 -2.57
C MET A 192 -5.66 -2.34 -3.74
N LYS A 193 -5.64 -1.03 -3.49
CA LYS A 193 -5.86 -0.03 -4.54
C LYS A 193 -4.74 -0.03 -5.57
N TRP A 194 -3.48 -0.14 -5.11
CA TRP A 194 -2.32 -0.12 -6.00
C TRP A 194 -2.31 -1.31 -6.96
N PHE A 195 -2.50 -2.51 -6.44
CA PHE A 195 -2.46 -3.75 -7.21
C PHE A 195 -3.82 -4.15 -7.81
N LYS A 196 -4.86 -3.33 -7.61
CA LYS A 196 -6.22 -3.56 -8.09
C LYS A 196 -6.82 -4.88 -7.57
N TRP A 197 -6.49 -5.24 -6.33
CA TRP A 197 -7.05 -6.44 -5.72
C TRP A 197 -8.55 -6.30 -5.45
N THR A 198 -9.26 -7.42 -5.54
CA THR A 198 -10.70 -7.49 -5.28
C THR A 198 -11.00 -7.37 -3.78
N VAL A 199 -12.27 -7.12 -3.44
CA VAL A 199 -12.72 -7.12 -2.04
C VAL A 199 -12.48 -8.48 -1.39
N GLU A 200 -12.76 -9.56 -2.11
CA GLU A 200 -12.51 -10.91 -1.62
C GLU A 200 -11.03 -11.12 -1.27
N GLN A 201 -10.12 -10.75 -2.17
CA GLN A 201 -8.68 -10.83 -1.89
C GLN A 201 -8.27 -9.99 -0.69
N PHE A 202 -8.85 -8.79 -0.52
CA PHE A 202 -8.58 -7.96 0.65
C PHE A 202 -9.01 -8.61 1.97
N GLU A 203 -10.12 -9.36 1.98
CA GLU A 203 -10.63 -10.03 3.18
C GLU A 203 -9.64 -11.05 3.75
N TYR A 204 -8.84 -11.68 2.90
CA TYR A 204 -7.81 -12.65 3.31
C TYR A 204 -6.49 -12.02 3.74
N LEU A 205 -6.26 -10.73 3.47
CA LEU A 205 -5.00 -10.08 3.81
C LEU A 205 -4.79 -10.01 5.32
N ASN A 206 -3.65 -10.48 5.76
CA ASN A 206 -3.19 -10.36 7.14
C ASN A 206 -2.66 -8.94 7.42
N ASN A 207 -2.81 -8.53 8.67
CA ASN A 207 -2.37 -7.22 9.10
C ASN A 207 -0.83 -7.16 9.16
N PHE A 208 -0.29 -5.97 8.99
CA PHE A 208 1.12 -5.72 9.28
C PHE A 208 1.41 -5.93 10.77
N GLY A 209 2.56 -6.51 11.09
CA GLY A 209 3.12 -6.50 12.44
C GLY A 209 3.53 -5.08 12.88
N ASN A 210 3.83 -4.90 14.17
CA ASN A 210 4.31 -3.61 14.69
C ASN A 210 5.69 -3.27 14.09
N ALA A 211 5.81 -2.11 13.50
CA ALA A 211 6.96 -1.63 12.73
C ALA A 211 7.35 -2.51 11.53
N GLU A 212 6.50 -3.47 11.14
CA GLU A 212 6.67 -4.21 9.88
C GLU A 212 6.60 -3.24 8.69
N PHE A 213 7.40 -3.51 7.69
CA PHE A 213 7.34 -2.77 6.43
C PHE A 213 7.29 -3.71 5.22
N ARG A 214 6.63 -3.25 4.15
CA ARG A 214 6.52 -3.96 2.88
C ARG A 214 7.06 -3.09 1.76
N VAL A 215 7.92 -3.65 0.94
CA VAL A 215 8.65 -2.95 -0.12
C VAL A 215 8.02 -3.24 -1.46
N MET A 216 7.43 -2.24 -2.06
CA MET A 216 7.02 -2.26 -3.46
C MET A 216 8.19 -1.72 -4.29
N GLN A 217 8.88 -2.57 -5.01
CA GLN A 217 10.02 -2.19 -5.83
C GLN A 217 9.65 -2.11 -7.30
N LEU A 218 10.15 -1.09 -7.97
CA LEU A 218 9.96 -0.88 -9.41
C LEU A 218 10.68 -1.99 -10.19
N GLY A 219 9.92 -2.73 -10.98
CA GLY A 219 10.40 -3.74 -11.92
C GLY A 219 10.92 -3.13 -13.22
N PHE A 220 11.49 -3.97 -14.05
CA PHE A 220 12.15 -3.56 -15.29
C PHE A 220 11.21 -2.85 -16.27
N GLY A 221 9.97 -3.30 -16.39
CA GLY A 221 8.96 -2.74 -17.29
C GLY A 221 8.21 -1.53 -16.78
N GLY A 222 8.49 -1.07 -15.55
CA GLY A 222 7.82 0.08 -14.95
C GLY A 222 6.67 -0.29 -13.99
N GLU A 223 6.41 -1.58 -13.78
CA GLU A 223 5.46 -2.06 -12.77
C GLU A 223 6.14 -2.22 -11.40
N TYR A 224 5.38 -1.94 -10.32
CA TYR A 224 5.84 -2.22 -8.97
C TYR A 224 5.46 -3.62 -8.53
N SER A 225 6.36 -4.28 -7.81
CA SER A 225 6.15 -5.64 -7.30
C SER A 225 6.66 -5.77 -5.87
N LEU A 226 5.96 -6.58 -5.09
CA LEU A 226 6.40 -7.05 -3.76
C LEU A 226 7.42 -8.19 -3.90
N ALA A 227 7.30 -9.03 -4.94
CA ALA A 227 8.10 -10.24 -5.14
C ALA A 227 9.56 -9.98 -5.56
N ILE A 228 9.97 -8.72 -5.80
CA ILE A 228 11.38 -8.38 -6.04
C ILE A 228 12.17 -8.39 -4.73
N HIS A 229 11.53 -8.02 -3.63
CA HIS A 229 12.18 -7.87 -2.33
C HIS A 229 11.78 -8.95 -1.33
N HIS A 230 10.57 -9.48 -1.44
CA HIS A 230 9.99 -10.43 -0.49
C HIS A 230 9.87 -11.83 -1.08
N SER A 231 10.04 -12.85 -0.23
CA SER A 231 9.91 -14.24 -0.61
C SER A 231 8.45 -14.65 -0.76
N ASP A 232 8.22 -15.81 -1.41
CA ASP A 232 6.88 -16.38 -1.55
C ASP A 232 6.25 -16.70 -0.20
N GLU A 233 7.07 -17.17 0.76
CA GLU A 233 6.63 -17.48 2.11
C GLU A 233 6.13 -16.24 2.84
N GLU A 234 6.87 -15.13 2.77
CA GLU A 234 6.45 -13.85 3.34
C GLU A 234 5.12 -13.37 2.70
N LEU A 235 5.00 -13.48 1.37
CA LEU A 235 3.77 -13.09 0.68
C LEU A 235 2.58 -13.96 1.08
N GLN A 236 2.78 -15.28 1.27
CA GLN A 236 1.75 -16.18 1.79
C GLN A 236 1.36 -15.85 3.24
N GLU A 237 2.34 -15.56 4.11
CA GLU A 237 2.08 -15.12 5.48
C GLU A 237 1.25 -13.82 5.54
N TRP A 238 1.37 -12.97 4.53
CA TRP A 238 0.54 -11.75 4.41
C TRP A 238 -0.87 -12.01 3.87
N GLY A 239 -1.17 -13.26 3.52
CA GLY A 239 -2.48 -13.68 3.03
C GLY A 239 -2.68 -13.49 1.53
N LEU A 240 -1.60 -13.38 0.74
CA LEU A 240 -1.71 -13.37 -0.71
C LEU A 240 -2.01 -14.79 -1.22
N SER A 241 -2.98 -14.90 -2.11
CA SER A 241 -3.28 -16.16 -2.80
C SER A 241 -2.17 -16.53 -3.81
N PRO A 242 -2.10 -17.79 -4.27
CA PRO A 242 -1.15 -18.19 -5.31
C PRO A 242 -1.23 -17.33 -6.56
N GLU A 243 -2.43 -16.93 -7.00
CA GLU A 243 -2.66 -16.08 -8.16
C GLU A 243 -2.13 -14.67 -7.92
N MET A 244 -2.34 -14.09 -6.73
CA MET A 244 -1.79 -12.80 -6.36
C MET A 244 -0.26 -12.83 -6.34
N ILE A 245 0.34 -13.91 -5.86
CA ILE A 245 1.81 -14.10 -5.87
C ILE A 245 2.32 -14.23 -7.31
N ALA A 246 1.62 -14.98 -8.15
CA ALA A 246 1.95 -15.10 -9.58
C ALA A 246 1.91 -13.72 -10.28
N ASP A 247 0.90 -12.89 -10.00
CA ASP A 247 0.82 -11.50 -10.48
C ASP A 247 2.02 -10.67 -10.02
N GLN A 248 2.43 -10.78 -8.75
CA GLN A 248 3.60 -10.06 -8.24
C GLN A 248 4.90 -10.49 -8.94
N LYS A 249 5.06 -11.79 -9.21
CA LYS A 249 6.21 -12.32 -9.96
C LYS A 249 6.20 -11.86 -11.43
N TRP A 250 5.03 -11.83 -12.05
CA TRP A 250 4.89 -11.28 -13.38
C TRP A 250 5.28 -9.80 -13.42
N ARG A 251 4.76 -8.96 -12.52
CA ARG A 251 5.11 -7.53 -12.41
C ARG A 251 6.61 -7.29 -12.26
N ALA A 252 7.30 -8.17 -11.54
CA ALA A 252 8.75 -8.08 -11.35
C ALA A 252 9.53 -8.23 -12.66
N LYS A 253 9.01 -9.00 -13.63
CA LYS A 253 9.69 -9.42 -14.88
C LYS A 253 9.08 -8.80 -16.14
N ALA A 254 7.85 -8.27 -16.05
CA ALA A 254 7.14 -7.69 -17.19
C ALA A 254 8.00 -6.65 -17.91
N THR A 255 7.92 -6.62 -19.23
CA THR A 255 8.53 -5.62 -20.08
C THR A 255 7.52 -4.54 -20.47
N LYS A 256 7.99 -3.40 -20.95
CA LYS A 256 7.11 -2.33 -21.39
C LYS A 256 6.27 -2.83 -22.58
N GLY A 257 4.96 -2.83 -22.41
CA GLY A 257 4.00 -3.33 -23.42
C GLY A 257 3.30 -4.62 -23.02
N ASP A 258 3.81 -5.37 -22.01
CA ASP A 258 3.18 -6.59 -21.51
C ASP A 258 1.98 -6.32 -20.60
N TRP A 259 1.46 -5.10 -20.65
CA TRP A 259 0.40 -4.60 -19.77
C TRP A 259 -0.89 -5.39 -19.94
N ASN A 260 -1.30 -6.11 -18.92
CA ASN A 260 -2.59 -6.78 -18.82
C ASN A 260 -2.86 -7.96 -19.77
N GLU A 261 -2.02 -8.26 -20.75
CA GLU A 261 -2.26 -9.40 -21.63
C GLU A 261 -2.21 -10.75 -20.90
N ASN A 262 -1.64 -10.77 -19.69
CA ASN A 262 -1.42 -11.98 -18.92
C ASN A 262 -1.96 -11.92 -17.47
N CYS A 263 -3.08 -11.23 -17.24
CA CYS A 263 -3.80 -11.32 -15.98
C CYS A 263 -5.14 -12.07 -16.15
N PRO A 264 -5.11 -13.37 -16.55
CA PRO A 264 -6.34 -14.16 -16.80
C PRO A 264 -7.23 -14.23 -15.56
N TRP A 265 -6.65 -14.20 -14.36
CA TRP A 265 -7.38 -14.28 -13.11
C TRP A 265 -8.45 -13.18 -12.92
N TYR A 266 -8.29 -12.00 -13.55
CA TYR A 266 -9.36 -10.98 -13.54
C TYR A 266 -10.57 -11.44 -14.32
N LEU A 267 -10.35 -12.06 -15.47
CA LEU A 267 -11.43 -12.57 -16.30
C LEU A 267 -12.08 -13.77 -15.62
N ASP A 268 -11.27 -14.69 -15.12
CA ASP A 268 -11.73 -15.92 -14.44
C ASP A 268 -12.48 -15.61 -13.13
N ALA A 269 -12.18 -14.48 -12.47
CA ALA A 269 -12.92 -14.05 -11.28
C ALA A 269 -14.35 -13.57 -11.56
N PHE A 270 -14.65 -13.18 -12.81
CA PHE A 270 -15.94 -12.59 -13.18
C PHE A 270 -16.71 -13.37 -14.25
N PHE A 271 -16.05 -14.25 -14.99
CA PHE A 271 -16.65 -14.96 -16.10
C PHE A 271 -16.32 -16.45 -16.04
N ASP A 272 -17.34 -17.29 -16.03
CA ASP A 272 -17.14 -18.76 -16.08
C ASP A 272 -16.61 -19.22 -17.44
N LYS A 273 -17.00 -18.54 -18.50
CA LYS A 273 -16.55 -18.79 -19.89
C LYS A 273 -16.56 -17.51 -20.68
N LEU A 274 -15.49 -17.27 -21.42
CA LEU A 274 -15.44 -16.29 -22.51
C LEU A 274 -15.22 -17.02 -23.82
N ALA A 275 -15.81 -16.53 -24.92
CA ALA A 275 -15.58 -17.09 -26.24
C ALA A 275 -14.14 -16.80 -26.69
N ASP A 276 -13.43 -17.82 -27.17
CA ASP A 276 -12.04 -17.71 -27.61
C ASP A 276 -11.89 -17.01 -28.99
N SER A 277 -12.99 -16.83 -29.73
CA SER A 277 -13.01 -16.13 -31.03
C SER A 277 -14.39 -15.59 -31.41
N ASP A 278 -14.41 -14.54 -32.22
CA ASP A 278 -15.60 -13.93 -32.80
C ASP A 278 -16.24 -14.82 -33.93
N ASP A 279 -15.67 -16.00 -34.22
CA ASP A 279 -15.99 -16.79 -35.42
C ASP A 279 -17.23 -17.70 -35.31
N ASN A 280 -18.06 -17.55 -34.30
CA ASN A 280 -19.32 -18.33 -34.17
C ASN A 280 -20.58 -17.50 -34.31
N VAL A 281 -20.60 -16.51 -35.19
CA VAL A 281 -21.83 -15.90 -35.73
C VAL A 281 -21.97 -16.29 -37.21
N GLU A 282 -21.93 -17.58 -37.52
CA GLU A 282 -22.52 -18.05 -38.74
C GLU A 282 -24.01 -18.27 -38.49
N GLY A 283 -24.79 -17.42 -39.16
CA GLY A 283 -26.21 -17.44 -39.11
C GLY A 283 -26.81 -18.70 -39.72
N ASP A 284 -27.64 -19.38 -38.99
CA ASP A 284 -28.74 -20.14 -39.54
C ASP A 284 -29.85 -19.17 -39.95
N CYS A 285 -29.68 -18.59 -41.11
CA CYS A 285 -30.80 -18.06 -41.88
C CYS A 285 -31.36 -19.22 -42.74
N ASP A 286 -32.08 -20.13 -42.14
CA ASP A 286 -33.00 -20.98 -42.89
C ASP A 286 -34.24 -20.16 -43.29
N CYS A 287 -34.12 -19.51 -44.42
CA CYS A 287 -35.27 -19.09 -45.22
C CYS A 287 -35.66 -20.27 -46.06
N ASP A 288 -36.47 -21.15 -45.55
CA ASP A 288 -37.30 -22.04 -46.38
C ASP A 288 -38.69 -21.45 -46.54
N GLY A 289 -38.89 -20.90 -47.72
CA GLY A 289 -40.20 -20.59 -48.26
C GLY A 289 -40.97 -21.83 -48.71
N LYS A 290 -42.19 -21.90 -48.26
CA LYS A 290 -43.33 -22.31 -49.16
C LYS A 290 -44.63 -21.91 -48.48
#